data_48e9f9586349ffc306485a0d5097fcb0
#
_entry.id   48e9f9586349ffc306485a0d5097fcb0
#
_cell.length_a   1.000
_cell.length_b   1.000
_cell.length_c   1.000
_cell.angle_alpha   90.00
_cell.angle_beta   90.00
_cell.angle_gamma   90.00
#
_symmetry.space_group_name_H-M   'P 1'
#
loop_
_entity.id
_entity.type
_entity.pdbx_description
1 polymer ?
#
loop_
_entity_poly.entity_id
_entity_poly.type
_entity_poly.pdbx_seq_one_letter_code
_entity_poly.pdbx_strand_id
1 'polypeptide(L)'
;MSNFFKVKEHGSTVRTEIMAGVTTFMAMAYILMVNAGMFSSLGTVSYGAIYIATAISAVIGTVLIGLLSNLPLAQASGMGLNAFFVYTVCFTFGLSYANALVLVLVDGIVFVLLTVTGLRKMIFDAIPAAVKTAISAGIGLFIAFIGLQNAGIVVDDGATLVNLSSFNVFSGSATWASIFPMLLTIIAVFAIGAMSKKKVKGAVLWGMLGGAVLYYVIGLITIPDFYATAVAPNLTSDFFAAFKEFGAQAFGKVFTEGFNFSPYIAEHGMSNFIVMFLTTMLAFCMVDMFDTLGTLYGACAAGNMLTKDGNVPNMDKAMLADAIATCCGAVCGTSTVTTFVESSAGVAEGGRTGLASMATAALFFIAMFLAPVAQLIPTYACAAALIYVGVLMMANVRSIDWDDPAAAVPGFMTVAFMPLTYNISYGIAFGLISYVFIKIFTGKIKEINAGTWVITILFALMFFLSR
;
A
#
# COMPACT_ATOMS: atom_id res chain seq x y z
N MET A 1 -30.87 -8.85 -3.34
CA MET A 1 -29.69 -7.97 -3.15
C MET A 1 -30.07 -6.50 -3.07
N SER A 2 -30.83 -5.91 -4.00
CA SER A 2 -31.18 -4.46 -3.94
C SER A 2 -31.89 -4.03 -2.66
N ASN A 3 -32.78 -4.87 -2.10
CA ASN A 3 -33.48 -4.58 -0.85
C ASN A 3 -32.58 -4.72 0.38
N PHE A 4 -31.62 -5.64 0.38
CA PHE A 4 -30.67 -5.82 1.47
C PHE A 4 -29.76 -4.58 1.63
N PHE A 5 -29.22 -4.07 0.53
CA PHE A 5 -28.37 -2.87 0.52
C PHE A 5 -29.16 -1.56 0.50
N LYS A 6 -30.51 -1.61 0.47
CA LYS A 6 -31.37 -0.42 0.45
C LYS A 6 -31.04 0.58 -0.67
N VAL A 7 -30.68 0.05 -1.84
CA VAL A 7 -30.16 0.83 -2.98
C VAL A 7 -31.04 2.03 -3.32
N LYS A 8 -32.38 1.84 -3.37
CA LYS A 8 -33.33 2.92 -3.68
C LYS A 8 -33.40 3.98 -2.57
N GLU A 9 -33.27 3.59 -1.29
CA GLU A 9 -33.29 4.52 -0.14
C GLU A 9 -32.06 5.43 -0.18
N HIS A 10 -30.93 4.94 -0.70
CA HIS A 10 -29.71 5.72 -0.88
C HIS A 10 -29.66 6.49 -2.23
N GLY A 11 -30.78 6.58 -2.96
CA GLY A 11 -30.88 7.36 -4.20
C GLY A 11 -30.11 6.80 -5.39
N SER A 12 -29.80 5.48 -5.38
CA SER A 12 -29.07 4.80 -6.45
C SER A 12 -29.91 3.76 -7.18
N THR A 13 -29.36 3.14 -8.22
CA THR A 13 -29.95 2.03 -8.95
C THR A 13 -28.98 0.86 -9.01
N VAL A 14 -29.50 -0.36 -9.18
CA VAL A 14 -28.66 -1.57 -9.32
C VAL A 14 -27.63 -1.41 -10.43
N ARG A 15 -28.02 -0.82 -11.56
CA ARG A 15 -27.14 -0.57 -12.70
C ARG A 15 -26.02 0.41 -12.33
N THR A 16 -26.34 1.49 -11.62
CA THR A 16 -25.36 2.47 -11.16
C THR A 16 -24.36 1.85 -10.19
N GLU A 17 -24.84 1.04 -9.23
CA GLU A 17 -24.00 0.35 -8.27
C GLU A 17 -23.02 -0.62 -8.95
N ILE A 18 -23.49 -1.42 -9.91
CA ILE A 18 -22.65 -2.34 -10.67
C ILE A 18 -21.59 -1.55 -11.47
N MET A 19 -21.98 -0.47 -12.15
CA MET A 19 -21.04 0.37 -12.92
C MET A 19 -20.01 1.05 -12.01
N ALA A 20 -20.44 1.50 -10.83
CA ALA A 20 -19.55 2.04 -9.80
C ALA A 20 -18.53 0.99 -9.34
N GLY A 21 -18.98 -0.26 -9.10
CA GLY A 21 -18.08 -1.35 -8.74
C GLY A 21 -17.08 -1.71 -9.84
N VAL A 22 -17.52 -1.72 -11.11
CA VAL A 22 -16.60 -1.90 -12.25
C VAL A 22 -15.57 -0.78 -12.31
N THR A 23 -15.98 0.48 -12.10
CA THR A 23 -15.08 1.64 -12.12
C THR A 23 -14.06 1.57 -10.98
N THR A 24 -14.49 1.18 -9.77
CA THR A 24 -13.59 0.95 -8.63
C THR A 24 -12.59 -0.15 -8.95
N PHE A 25 -13.04 -1.30 -9.44
CA PHE A 25 -12.14 -2.39 -9.83
C PHE A 25 -11.11 -1.95 -10.86
N MET A 26 -11.52 -1.27 -11.92
CA MET A 26 -10.58 -0.78 -12.95
C MET A 26 -9.56 0.21 -12.39
N ALA A 27 -9.95 1.00 -11.39
CA ALA A 27 -9.05 1.98 -10.77
C ALA A 27 -7.99 1.30 -9.90
N MET A 28 -8.29 0.15 -9.27
CA MET A 28 -7.41 -0.48 -8.29
C MET A 28 -6.88 -1.87 -8.69
N ALA A 29 -7.28 -2.43 -9.85
CA ALA A 29 -6.85 -3.77 -10.29
C ALA A 29 -5.33 -3.91 -10.47
N TYR A 30 -4.61 -2.81 -10.67
CA TYR A 30 -3.15 -2.78 -10.77
C TYR A 30 -2.47 -3.35 -9.52
N ILE A 31 -3.13 -3.32 -8.35
CA ILE A 31 -2.57 -3.82 -7.08
C ILE A 31 -2.21 -5.30 -7.15
N LEU A 32 -2.98 -6.09 -7.90
CA LEU A 32 -2.71 -7.52 -8.05
C LEU A 32 -1.33 -7.79 -8.62
N MET A 33 -0.95 -7.04 -9.66
CA MET A 33 0.33 -7.17 -10.34
C MET A 33 1.46 -6.51 -9.54
N VAL A 34 1.23 -5.31 -9.05
CA VAL A 34 2.25 -4.55 -8.31
C VAL A 34 2.62 -5.25 -7.01
N ASN A 35 1.64 -5.73 -6.24
CA ASN A 35 1.90 -6.46 -5.00
C ASN A 35 2.64 -7.76 -5.26
N ALA A 36 2.20 -8.54 -6.25
CA ALA A 36 2.86 -9.78 -6.65
C ALA A 36 4.32 -9.54 -7.06
N GLY A 37 4.59 -8.51 -7.86
CA GLY A 37 5.94 -8.12 -8.24
C GLY A 37 6.82 -7.71 -7.07
N MET A 38 6.25 -6.96 -6.12
CA MET A 38 6.98 -6.49 -4.94
C MET A 38 7.38 -7.65 -4.02
N PHE A 39 6.45 -8.52 -3.67
CA PHE A 39 6.73 -9.66 -2.78
C PHE A 39 7.61 -10.73 -3.43
N SER A 40 7.49 -10.95 -4.73
CA SER A 40 8.36 -11.90 -5.45
C SER A 40 9.83 -11.52 -5.42
N SER A 41 10.17 -10.23 -5.18
CA SER A 41 11.55 -9.78 -4.99
C SER A 41 12.23 -10.38 -3.75
N LEU A 42 11.46 -10.91 -2.79
CA LEU A 42 11.98 -11.64 -1.63
C LEU A 42 12.64 -12.98 -2.02
N GLY A 43 12.34 -13.53 -3.20
CA GLY A 43 12.86 -14.81 -3.66
C GLY A 43 12.34 -16.05 -2.92
N THR A 44 11.57 -15.86 -1.85
CA THR A 44 11.01 -16.95 -1.02
C THR A 44 9.56 -17.28 -1.37
N VAL A 45 8.89 -16.43 -2.12
CA VAL A 45 7.50 -16.59 -2.54
C VAL A 45 7.36 -16.17 -4.00
N SER A 46 6.59 -16.93 -4.76
CA SER A 46 6.42 -16.70 -6.20
C SER A 46 5.43 -15.57 -6.48
N TYR A 47 5.56 -14.97 -7.67
CA TYR A 47 4.63 -13.98 -8.18
C TYR A 47 3.18 -14.50 -8.19
N GLY A 48 2.98 -15.75 -8.70
CA GLY A 48 1.67 -16.38 -8.77
C GLY A 48 1.03 -16.57 -7.40
N ALA A 49 1.79 -17.02 -6.40
CA ALA A 49 1.30 -17.21 -5.05
C ALA A 49 0.76 -15.89 -4.44
N ILE A 50 1.51 -14.80 -4.57
CA ILE A 50 1.10 -13.49 -4.03
C ILE A 50 -0.02 -12.86 -4.85
N TYR A 51 -0.05 -13.06 -6.16
CA TYR A 51 -1.15 -12.60 -7.00
C TYR A 51 -2.50 -13.18 -6.51
N ILE A 52 -2.54 -14.50 -6.27
CA ILE A 52 -3.74 -15.18 -5.73
C ILE A 52 -4.03 -14.73 -4.29
N ALA A 53 -3.02 -14.64 -3.42
CA ALA A 53 -3.17 -14.14 -2.05
C ALA A 53 -3.80 -12.75 -2.02
N THR A 54 -3.30 -11.83 -2.87
CA THR A 54 -3.81 -10.46 -2.99
C THR A 54 -5.25 -10.43 -3.49
N ALA A 55 -5.57 -11.25 -4.50
CA ALA A 55 -6.91 -11.30 -5.05
C ALA A 55 -7.93 -11.86 -4.05
N ILE A 56 -7.60 -12.95 -3.35
CA ILE A 56 -8.47 -13.54 -2.32
C ILE A 56 -8.68 -12.56 -1.16
N SER A 57 -7.63 -11.93 -0.66
CA SER A 57 -7.73 -10.96 0.42
C SER A 57 -8.54 -9.73 0.02
N ALA A 58 -8.39 -9.25 -1.24
CA ALA A 58 -9.21 -8.17 -1.79
C ALA A 58 -10.69 -8.56 -1.90
N VAL A 59 -11.00 -9.79 -2.32
CA VAL A 59 -12.38 -10.30 -2.33
C VAL A 59 -12.95 -10.31 -0.91
N ILE A 60 -12.24 -10.90 0.06
CA ILE A 60 -12.71 -11.00 1.45
C ILE A 60 -12.92 -9.61 2.04
N GLY A 61 -11.92 -8.72 1.98
CA GLY A 61 -11.97 -7.38 2.54
C GLY A 61 -13.10 -6.54 1.91
N THR A 62 -13.23 -6.58 0.58
CA THR A 62 -14.26 -5.83 -0.15
C THR A 62 -15.67 -6.35 0.15
N VAL A 63 -15.84 -7.66 0.33
CA VAL A 63 -17.12 -8.26 0.77
C VAL A 63 -17.44 -7.83 2.19
N LEU A 64 -16.45 -7.89 3.10
CA LEU A 64 -16.65 -7.51 4.51
C LEU A 64 -17.06 -6.04 4.65
N ILE A 65 -16.37 -5.11 4.00
CA ILE A 65 -16.73 -3.69 4.10
C ILE A 65 -18.09 -3.43 3.48
N GLY A 66 -18.41 -4.05 2.35
CA GLY A 66 -19.73 -3.91 1.71
C GLY A 66 -20.87 -4.45 2.55
N LEU A 67 -20.70 -5.61 3.21
CA LEU A 67 -21.75 -6.25 4.02
C LEU A 67 -21.90 -5.58 5.40
N LEU A 68 -20.80 -5.25 6.07
CA LEU A 68 -20.84 -4.74 7.44
C LEU A 68 -21.19 -3.25 7.49
N SER A 69 -20.59 -2.44 6.62
CA SER A 69 -20.77 -0.99 6.64
C SER A 69 -21.79 -0.47 5.63
N ASN A 70 -22.13 -1.25 4.62
CA ASN A 70 -22.96 -0.84 3.47
C ASN A 70 -22.38 0.36 2.71
N LEU A 71 -21.05 0.50 2.65
CA LEU A 71 -20.36 1.55 1.92
C LEU A 71 -19.87 1.04 0.56
N PRO A 72 -19.88 1.88 -0.51
CA PRO A 72 -19.44 1.51 -1.87
C PRO A 72 -17.92 1.56 -2.00
N LEU A 73 -17.21 0.90 -1.08
CA LEU A 73 -15.75 0.95 -0.98
C LEU A 73 -15.15 -0.43 -1.22
N ALA A 74 -13.89 -0.46 -1.61
CA ALA A 74 -13.15 -1.70 -1.83
C ALA A 74 -11.87 -1.71 -1.01
N GLN A 75 -11.46 -2.91 -0.62
CA GLN A 75 -10.27 -3.18 0.15
C GLN A 75 -9.34 -4.10 -0.61
N ALA A 76 -8.05 -3.88 -0.47
CA ALA A 76 -7.01 -4.77 -0.96
C ALA A 76 -5.73 -4.56 -0.14
N SER A 77 -4.66 -5.31 -0.45
CA SER A 77 -3.38 -5.18 0.24
C SER A 77 -2.79 -3.77 0.06
N GLY A 78 -2.57 -3.06 1.17
CA GLY A 78 -2.19 -1.64 1.20
C GLY A 78 -0.79 -1.40 0.67
N MET A 79 -0.64 -0.53 -0.35
CA MET A 79 0.63 -0.32 -1.06
C MET A 79 1.78 0.12 -0.14
N GLY A 80 1.52 1.07 0.76
CA GLY A 80 2.51 1.56 1.71
C GLY A 80 2.99 0.47 2.66
N LEU A 81 2.04 -0.31 3.17
CA LEU A 81 2.31 -1.40 4.09
C LEU A 81 2.96 -2.61 3.39
N ASN A 82 2.66 -2.84 2.11
CA ASN A 82 3.36 -3.82 1.28
C ASN A 82 4.85 -3.47 1.14
N ALA A 83 5.13 -2.21 0.83
CA ALA A 83 6.49 -1.71 0.73
C ALA A 83 7.22 -1.79 2.08
N PHE A 84 6.56 -1.41 3.17
CA PHE A 84 7.09 -1.53 4.52
C PHE A 84 7.40 -2.99 4.90
N PHE A 85 6.47 -3.90 4.59
CA PHE A 85 6.65 -5.34 4.79
C PHE A 85 7.89 -5.87 4.07
N VAL A 86 7.97 -5.65 2.75
CA VAL A 86 9.04 -6.22 1.92
C VAL A 86 10.38 -5.55 2.20
N TYR A 87 10.42 -4.23 2.08
CA TYR A 87 11.70 -3.51 2.07
C TYR A 87 12.22 -3.22 3.47
N THR A 88 11.35 -2.85 4.40
CA THR A 88 11.79 -2.56 5.76
C THR A 88 11.85 -3.82 6.62
N VAL A 89 10.75 -4.56 6.72
CA VAL A 89 10.68 -5.68 7.66
C VAL A 89 11.51 -6.87 7.19
N CYS A 90 11.41 -7.24 5.91
CA CYS A 90 12.15 -8.38 5.40
C CYS A 90 13.58 -8.01 5.01
N PHE A 91 13.81 -6.99 4.17
CA PHE A 91 15.16 -6.68 3.71
C PHE A 91 16.01 -5.94 4.74
N THR A 92 15.46 -4.91 5.42
CA THR A 92 16.26 -4.10 6.35
C THR A 92 16.40 -4.75 7.72
N PHE A 93 15.31 -5.27 8.29
CA PHE A 93 15.36 -5.93 9.61
C PHE A 93 15.76 -7.40 9.53
N GLY A 94 15.74 -8.03 8.35
CA GLY A 94 16.16 -9.41 8.16
C GLY A 94 15.14 -10.46 8.63
N LEU A 95 13.88 -10.08 8.85
CA LEU A 95 12.83 -11.04 9.18
C LEU A 95 12.44 -11.88 7.97
N SER A 96 12.15 -13.15 8.19
CA SER A 96 11.60 -13.99 7.14
C SER A 96 10.22 -13.52 6.69
N TYR A 97 9.82 -13.84 5.46
CA TYR A 97 8.47 -13.57 4.96
C TYR A 97 7.38 -14.06 5.94
N ALA A 98 7.53 -15.28 6.47
CA ALA A 98 6.56 -15.84 7.39
C ALA A 98 6.53 -15.12 8.75
N ASN A 99 7.70 -14.67 9.28
CA ASN A 99 7.75 -13.86 10.49
C ASN A 99 7.06 -12.50 10.30
N ALA A 100 7.25 -11.86 9.13
CA ALA A 100 6.60 -10.60 8.82
C ALA A 100 5.06 -10.75 8.74
N LEU A 101 4.53 -11.89 8.28
CA LEU A 101 3.10 -12.19 8.31
C LEU A 101 2.55 -12.25 9.75
N VAL A 102 3.34 -12.66 10.73
CA VAL A 102 2.91 -12.65 12.15
C VAL A 102 2.74 -11.20 12.63
N LEU A 103 3.62 -10.28 12.23
CA LEU A 103 3.45 -8.87 12.56
C LEU A 103 2.13 -8.32 12.02
N VAL A 104 1.78 -8.66 10.78
CA VAL A 104 0.50 -8.27 10.16
C VAL A 104 -0.69 -8.92 10.87
N LEU A 105 -0.58 -10.21 11.26
CA LEU A 105 -1.65 -10.90 11.99
C LEU A 105 -1.88 -10.25 13.36
N VAL A 106 -0.80 -9.97 14.08
CA VAL A 106 -0.87 -9.31 15.40
C VAL A 106 -1.43 -7.90 15.27
N ASP A 107 -1.02 -7.15 14.24
CA ASP A 107 -1.59 -5.86 13.91
C ASP A 107 -3.11 -5.94 13.71
N GLY A 108 -3.59 -6.82 12.85
CA GLY A 108 -5.02 -7.03 12.62
C GLY A 108 -5.78 -7.40 13.91
N ILE A 109 -5.23 -8.29 14.75
CA ILE A 109 -5.83 -8.67 16.04
C ILE A 109 -5.89 -7.45 16.99
N VAL A 110 -4.80 -6.71 17.12
CA VAL A 110 -4.76 -5.49 17.95
C VAL A 110 -5.78 -4.48 17.42
N PHE A 111 -5.89 -4.32 16.11
CA PHE A 111 -6.84 -3.39 15.51
C PHE A 111 -8.30 -3.82 15.72
N VAL A 112 -8.62 -5.13 15.66
CA VAL A 112 -9.94 -5.65 16.08
C VAL A 112 -10.23 -5.28 17.54
N LEU A 113 -9.30 -5.55 18.45
CA LEU A 113 -9.45 -5.25 19.88
C LEU A 113 -9.64 -3.74 20.12
N LEU A 114 -8.85 -2.89 19.48
CA LEU A 114 -8.96 -1.43 19.58
C LEU A 114 -10.31 -0.92 19.05
N THR A 115 -10.82 -1.54 18.00
CA THR A 115 -12.11 -1.16 17.40
C THR A 115 -13.28 -1.58 18.30
N VAL A 116 -13.27 -2.81 18.80
CA VAL A 116 -14.33 -3.34 19.67
C VAL A 116 -14.36 -2.63 21.05
N THR A 117 -13.19 -2.30 21.61
CA THR A 117 -13.08 -1.61 22.91
C THR A 117 -13.29 -0.10 22.82
N GLY A 118 -13.32 0.48 21.61
CA GLY A 118 -13.40 1.93 21.41
C GLY A 118 -12.11 2.71 21.72
N LEU A 119 -11.02 2.02 22.09
CA LEU A 119 -9.73 2.64 22.42
C LEU A 119 -9.03 3.26 21.20
N ARG A 120 -9.48 2.93 19.99
CA ARG A 120 -8.97 3.47 18.74
C ARG A 120 -8.90 5.00 18.72
N LYS A 121 -9.96 5.66 19.23
CA LYS A 121 -9.99 7.13 19.29
C LYS A 121 -8.85 7.69 20.14
N MET A 122 -8.49 7.01 21.23
CA MET A 122 -7.40 7.44 22.10
C MET A 122 -6.05 7.41 21.38
N ILE A 123 -5.76 6.37 20.58
CA ILE A 123 -4.54 6.30 19.77
C ILE A 123 -4.56 7.35 18.67
N PHE A 124 -5.71 7.51 17.98
CA PHE A 124 -5.87 8.54 16.97
C PHE A 124 -5.60 9.94 17.53
N ASP A 125 -6.14 10.27 18.72
CA ASP A 125 -5.97 11.57 19.35
C ASP A 125 -4.53 11.76 19.91
N ALA A 126 -3.80 10.66 20.16
CA ALA A 126 -2.43 10.71 20.65
C ALA A 126 -1.41 11.21 19.59
N ILE A 127 -1.75 11.13 18.31
CA ILE A 127 -0.85 11.54 17.24
C ILE A 127 -1.15 12.96 16.81
N PRO A 128 -0.14 13.86 16.73
CA PRO A 128 -0.31 15.23 16.29
C PRO A 128 -0.84 15.33 14.86
N ALA A 129 -1.72 16.30 14.60
CA ALA A 129 -2.35 16.48 13.28
C ALA A 129 -1.34 16.62 12.15
N ALA A 130 -0.24 17.35 12.36
CA ALA A 130 0.82 17.51 11.38
C ALA A 130 1.47 16.18 10.98
N VAL A 131 1.74 15.29 11.95
CA VAL A 131 2.31 13.97 11.70
C VAL A 131 1.30 13.07 10.99
N LYS A 132 0.03 13.06 11.42
CA LYS A 132 -1.05 12.28 10.76
C LYS A 132 -1.13 12.56 9.27
N THR A 133 -1.17 13.84 8.93
CA THR A 133 -1.28 14.30 7.54
C THR A 133 -0.02 13.95 6.74
N ALA A 134 1.15 14.07 7.37
CA ALA A 134 2.44 13.82 6.77
C ALA A 134 2.68 12.31 6.49
N ILE A 135 2.09 11.40 7.28
CA ILE A 135 2.26 9.94 7.09
C ILE A 135 1.88 9.52 5.67
N SER A 136 0.69 9.88 5.21
CA SER A 136 0.23 9.50 3.86
C SER A 136 1.12 10.08 2.76
N ALA A 137 1.55 11.34 2.90
CA ALA A 137 2.45 11.98 1.95
C ALA A 137 3.85 11.33 1.94
N GLY A 138 4.40 11.00 3.12
CA GLY A 138 5.68 10.31 3.27
C GLY A 138 5.66 8.92 2.65
N ILE A 139 4.59 8.16 2.88
CA ILE A 139 4.37 6.86 2.24
C ILE A 139 4.31 7.03 0.72
N GLY A 140 3.59 8.05 0.23
CA GLY A 140 3.51 8.33 -1.20
C GLY A 140 4.88 8.60 -1.82
N LEU A 141 5.72 9.42 -1.18
CA LEU A 141 7.08 9.68 -1.64
C LEU A 141 7.95 8.41 -1.57
N PHE A 142 7.81 7.61 -0.53
CA PHE A 142 8.51 6.34 -0.37
C PHE A 142 8.15 5.33 -1.49
N ILE A 143 6.86 5.17 -1.79
CA ILE A 143 6.40 4.28 -2.88
C ILE A 143 6.89 4.79 -4.25
N ALA A 144 6.85 6.11 -4.48
CA ALA A 144 7.37 6.69 -5.72
C ALA A 144 8.88 6.45 -5.86
N PHE A 145 9.64 6.57 -4.78
CA PHE A 145 11.07 6.30 -4.75
C PHE A 145 11.38 4.83 -5.09
N ILE A 146 10.64 3.88 -4.49
CA ILE A 146 10.72 2.45 -4.84
C ILE A 146 10.39 2.24 -6.34
N GLY A 147 9.36 2.91 -6.85
CA GLY A 147 9.01 2.84 -8.27
C GLY A 147 10.13 3.33 -9.18
N LEU A 148 10.80 4.43 -8.83
CA LEU A 148 11.96 4.95 -9.57
C LEU A 148 13.15 4.00 -9.55
N GLN A 149 13.40 3.30 -8.43
CA GLN A 149 14.44 2.29 -8.32
C GLN A 149 14.09 1.02 -9.10
N ASN A 150 12.87 0.53 -9.00
CA ASN A 150 12.39 -0.65 -9.76
C ASN A 150 12.41 -0.41 -11.27
N ALA A 151 12.25 0.84 -11.69
CA ALA A 151 12.42 1.24 -13.10
C ALA A 151 13.89 1.38 -13.50
N GLY A 152 14.83 1.28 -12.58
CA GLY A 152 16.25 1.52 -12.85
C GLY A 152 16.59 2.99 -13.16
N ILE A 153 15.67 3.93 -12.90
CA ILE A 153 15.86 5.37 -13.13
C ILE A 153 16.76 5.97 -12.06
N VAL A 154 16.50 5.62 -10.81
CA VAL A 154 17.31 5.97 -9.65
C VAL A 154 18.11 4.74 -9.24
N VAL A 155 19.42 4.88 -9.16
CA VAL A 155 20.37 3.82 -8.81
C VAL A 155 21.21 4.23 -7.61
N ASP A 156 21.82 3.25 -6.95
CA ASP A 156 22.78 3.52 -5.88
C ASP A 156 24.03 4.18 -6.40
N ASP A 157 24.64 5.02 -5.58
CA ASP A 157 25.88 5.74 -5.87
C ASP A 157 26.72 5.89 -4.61
N GLY A 158 27.96 5.44 -4.65
CA GLY A 158 28.86 5.43 -3.50
C GLY A 158 29.26 6.82 -2.99
N ALA A 159 29.07 7.88 -3.78
CA ALA A 159 29.41 9.25 -3.39
C ALA A 159 28.20 10.06 -2.92
N THR A 160 27.04 9.85 -3.55
CA THR A 160 25.81 10.65 -3.31
C THR A 160 24.64 9.85 -2.77
N LEU A 161 24.83 8.57 -2.44
CA LEU A 161 23.86 7.55 -2.03
C LEU A 161 22.92 7.12 -3.17
N VAL A 162 22.42 8.06 -3.96
CA VAL A 162 21.57 7.79 -5.12
C VAL A 162 21.93 8.73 -6.26
N ASN A 163 21.80 8.23 -7.49
CA ASN A 163 22.05 9.00 -8.70
C ASN A 163 21.06 8.63 -9.81
N LEU A 164 20.99 9.46 -10.84
CA LEU A 164 20.25 9.16 -12.04
C LEU A 164 21.04 8.12 -12.87
N SER A 165 20.38 7.07 -13.32
CA SER A 165 20.97 6.10 -14.25
C SER A 165 21.42 6.77 -15.54
N SER A 166 22.52 6.27 -16.14
CA SER A 166 23.03 6.83 -17.39
C SER A 166 22.10 6.54 -18.57
N PHE A 167 21.79 7.57 -19.33
CA PHE A 167 21.10 7.47 -20.62
C PHE A 167 22.06 7.63 -21.81
N ASN A 168 23.37 7.68 -21.55
CA ASN A 168 24.36 7.96 -22.58
C ASN A 168 24.84 6.67 -23.25
N VAL A 169 24.25 6.38 -24.42
CA VAL A 169 24.63 5.24 -25.28
C VAL A 169 25.99 5.46 -25.95
N PHE A 170 26.34 6.72 -26.21
CA PHE A 170 27.52 7.06 -26.98
C PHE A 170 28.82 6.93 -26.20
N SER A 171 28.77 7.10 -24.87
CA SER A 171 29.92 6.88 -23.98
C SER A 171 30.15 5.41 -23.62
N GLY A 172 29.25 4.51 -24.02
CA GLY A 172 29.28 3.11 -23.65
C GLY A 172 28.86 2.84 -22.18
N SER A 173 28.43 3.88 -21.45
CA SER A 173 27.97 3.74 -20.06
C SER A 173 26.56 3.16 -19.94
N ALA A 174 25.79 3.11 -21.03
CA ALA A 174 24.48 2.51 -21.08
C ALA A 174 24.24 1.83 -22.44
N THR A 175 23.35 0.85 -22.48
CA THR A 175 22.91 0.15 -23.68
C THR A 175 21.44 0.45 -23.95
N TRP A 176 21.02 0.27 -25.22
CA TRP A 176 19.61 0.41 -25.55
C TRP A 176 18.72 -0.51 -24.68
N ALA A 177 19.16 -1.72 -24.43
CA ALA A 177 18.45 -2.69 -23.59
C ALA A 177 18.22 -2.20 -22.14
N SER A 178 19.13 -1.39 -21.59
CA SER A 178 18.94 -0.80 -20.25
C SER A 178 18.10 0.48 -20.28
N ILE A 179 18.19 1.27 -21.34
CA ILE A 179 17.55 2.59 -21.42
C ILE A 179 16.07 2.50 -21.80
N PHE A 180 15.71 1.65 -22.78
CA PHE A 180 14.33 1.67 -23.31
C PHE A 180 13.27 1.32 -22.24
N PRO A 181 13.49 0.40 -21.26
CA PRO A 181 12.52 0.16 -20.21
C PRO A 181 12.32 1.38 -19.29
N MET A 182 13.41 2.11 -18.97
CA MET A 182 13.33 3.34 -18.19
C MET A 182 12.51 4.42 -18.91
N LEU A 183 12.76 4.62 -20.22
CA LEU A 183 11.99 5.55 -21.04
C LEU A 183 10.51 5.17 -21.10
N LEU A 184 10.21 3.88 -21.24
CA LEU A 184 8.83 3.40 -21.24
C LEU A 184 8.13 3.65 -19.90
N THR A 185 8.83 3.46 -18.77
CA THR A 185 8.28 3.81 -17.46
C THR A 185 7.93 5.29 -17.39
N ILE A 186 8.82 6.18 -17.82
CA ILE A 186 8.59 7.63 -17.82
C ILE A 186 7.39 7.99 -18.71
N ILE A 187 7.34 7.43 -19.92
CA ILE A 187 6.23 7.64 -20.87
C ILE A 187 4.91 7.12 -20.27
N ALA A 188 4.93 5.94 -19.62
CA ALA A 188 3.75 5.38 -18.97
C ALA A 188 3.25 6.27 -17.83
N VAL A 189 4.14 6.81 -16.98
CA VAL A 189 3.77 7.77 -15.92
C VAL A 189 3.09 9.01 -16.52
N PHE A 190 3.66 9.58 -17.59
CA PHE A 190 3.06 10.75 -18.24
C PHE A 190 1.71 10.42 -18.90
N ALA A 191 1.61 9.25 -19.53
CA ALA A 191 0.35 8.77 -20.12
C ALA A 191 -0.74 8.57 -19.05
N ILE A 192 -0.40 7.96 -17.89
CA ILE A 192 -1.31 7.81 -16.75
C ILE A 192 -1.77 9.20 -16.28
N GLY A 193 -0.85 10.14 -16.10
CA GLY A 193 -1.16 11.52 -15.71
C GLY A 193 -2.10 12.22 -16.67
N ALA A 194 -1.85 12.09 -17.98
CA ALA A 194 -2.69 12.66 -19.05
C ALA A 194 -4.09 12.03 -19.08
N MET A 195 -4.17 10.69 -18.97
CA MET A 195 -5.44 9.97 -18.90
C MET A 195 -6.24 10.31 -17.64
N SER A 196 -5.56 10.43 -16.49
CA SER A 196 -6.17 10.82 -15.24
C SER A 196 -6.73 12.24 -15.31
N LYS A 197 -6.01 13.19 -15.92
CA LYS A 197 -6.49 14.56 -16.17
C LYS A 197 -7.76 14.58 -17.06
N LYS A 198 -7.84 13.65 -18.00
CA LYS A 198 -9.01 13.46 -18.88
C LYS A 198 -10.11 12.63 -18.20
N LYS A 199 -9.95 12.26 -16.93
CA LYS A 199 -10.89 11.41 -16.17
C LYS A 199 -11.16 10.06 -16.82
N VAL A 200 -10.16 9.46 -17.48
CA VAL A 200 -10.25 8.11 -18.03
C VAL A 200 -10.31 7.12 -16.87
N LYS A 201 -11.34 6.27 -16.86
CA LYS A 201 -11.53 5.24 -15.83
C LYS A 201 -10.41 4.20 -15.92
N GLY A 202 -9.80 3.87 -14.78
CA GLY A 202 -8.68 2.91 -14.76
C GLY A 202 -7.41 3.41 -15.44
N ALA A 203 -7.13 4.72 -15.42
CA ALA A 203 -5.94 5.31 -16.08
C ALA A 203 -4.65 4.60 -15.69
N VAL A 204 -4.47 4.22 -14.42
CA VAL A 204 -3.28 3.50 -13.93
C VAL A 204 -3.17 2.13 -14.59
N LEU A 205 -4.27 1.36 -14.61
CA LEU A 205 -4.32 0.05 -15.24
C LEU A 205 -4.01 0.14 -16.74
N TRP A 206 -4.66 1.07 -17.48
CA TRP A 206 -4.41 1.24 -18.90
C TRP A 206 -2.99 1.70 -19.22
N GLY A 207 -2.43 2.59 -18.41
CA GLY A 207 -1.04 3.02 -18.55
C GLY A 207 -0.04 1.90 -18.31
N MET A 208 -0.29 1.07 -17.31
CA MET A 208 0.52 -0.12 -17.01
C MET A 208 0.43 -1.16 -18.14
N LEU A 209 -0.78 -1.51 -18.57
CA LEU A 209 -0.99 -2.46 -19.67
C LEU A 209 -0.41 -1.95 -20.99
N GLY A 210 -0.62 -0.67 -21.31
CA GLY A 210 -0.05 -0.02 -22.48
C GLY A 210 1.48 -0.01 -22.43
N GLY A 211 2.06 0.30 -21.28
CA GLY A 211 3.50 0.22 -21.04
C GLY A 211 4.04 -1.20 -21.24
N ALA A 212 3.34 -2.23 -20.74
CA ALA A 212 3.70 -3.62 -20.92
C ALA A 212 3.67 -4.04 -22.41
N VAL A 213 2.61 -3.67 -23.12
CA VAL A 213 2.51 -3.95 -24.58
C VAL A 213 3.67 -3.29 -25.34
N LEU A 214 3.94 -2.02 -25.08
CA LEU A 214 5.04 -1.29 -25.71
C LEU A 214 6.40 -1.92 -25.37
N TYR A 215 6.60 -2.39 -24.13
CA TYR A 215 7.82 -3.07 -23.72
C TYR A 215 8.07 -4.32 -24.57
N TYR A 216 7.08 -5.16 -24.77
CA TYR A 216 7.22 -6.36 -25.59
C TYR A 216 7.37 -6.04 -27.07
N VAL A 217 6.58 -5.11 -27.60
CA VAL A 217 6.67 -4.73 -29.04
C VAL A 217 8.05 -4.15 -29.36
N ILE A 218 8.52 -3.18 -28.57
CA ILE A 218 9.82 -2.55 -28.82
C ILE A 218 10.95 -3.54 -28.56
N GLY A 219 10.89 -4.32 -27.47
CA GLY A 219 11.91 -5.31 -27.13
C GLY A 219 12.09 -6.36 -28.23
N LEU A 220 10.99 -6.93 -28.74
CA LEU A 220 11.03 -7.92 -29.83
C LEU A 220 11.59 -7.37 -31.15
N ILE A 221 11.42 -6.07 -31.43
CA ILE A 221 11.91 -5.43 -32.65
C ILE A 221 13.39 -5.03 -32.53
N THR A 222 13.80 -4.58 -31.34
CA THR A 222 15.07 -3.85 -31.19
C THR A 222 16.15 -4.62 -30.43
N ILE A 223 15.82 -5.70 -29.71
CA ILE A 223 16.77 -6.46 -28.91
C ILE A 223 16.87 -7.89 -29.43
N PRO A 224 18.09 -8.36 -29.81
CA PRO A 224 18.31 -9.76 -30.12
C PRO A 224 17.96 -10.67 -28.96
N ASP A 225 17.40 -11.84 -29.24
CA ASP A 225 17.03 -12.87 -28.26
C ASP A 225 16.06 -12.43 -27.13
N PHE A 226 15.37 -11.28 -27.31
CA PHE A 226 14.43 -10.74 -26.33
C PHE A 226 13.32 -11.74 -25.97
N TYR A 227 12.83 -12.51 -26.94
CA TYR A 227 11.83 -13.55 -26.68
C TYR A 227 12.32 -14.59 -25.67
N ALA A 228 13.53 -15.10 -25.85
CA ALA A 228 14.11 -16.13 -25.00
C ALA A 228 14.44 -15.62 -23.59
N THR A 229 14.80 -14.33 -23.46
CA THR A 229 15.25 -13.76 -22.19
C THR A 229 14.13 -13.11 -21.38
N ALA A 230 13.15 -12.49 -22.03
CA ALA A 230 12.13 -11.70 -21.37
C ALA A 230 10.70 -12.27 -21.47
N VAL A 231 10.39 -13.06 -22.53
CA VAL A 231 9.03 -13.59 -22.74
C VAL A 231 8.92 -15.03 -22.28
N ALA A 232 9.76 -15.91 -22.80
CA ALA A 232 9.67 -17.36 -22.56
C ALA A 232 9.73 -17.77 -21.09
N PRO A 233 10.55 -17.14 -20.21
CA PRO A 233 10.61 -17.51 -18.80
C PRO A 233 9.31 -17.20 -18.03
N ASN A 234 8.52 -16.23 -18.51
CA ASN A 234 7.27 -15.79 -17.88
C ASN A 234 6.02 -16.48 -18.46
N LEU A 235 6.19 -17.32 -19.50
CA LEU A 235 5.10 -18.10 -20.04
C LEU A 235 4.90 -19.38 -19.23
N THR A 236 3.73 -19.51 -18.60
CA THR A 236 3.35 -20.76 -17.92
C THR A 236 2.39 -21.56 -18.79
N SER A 237 2.62 -22.87 -18.89
CA SER A 237 1.70 -23.82 -19.53
C SER A 237 0.62 -24.35 -18.57
N ASP A 238 0.86 -24.26 -17.26
CA ASP A 238 -0.10 -24.68 -16.23
C ASP A 238 -0.93 -23.50 -15.76
N PHE A 239 -2.19 -23.46 -16.20
CA PHE A 239 -3.15 -22.42 -15.84
C PHE A 239 -3.41 -22.33 -14.32
N PHE A 240 -3.28 -23.44 -13.61
CA PHE A 240 -3.48 -23.49 -12.15
C PHE A 240 -2.19 -23.44 -11.35
N ALA A 241 -1.04 -23.16 -11.97
CA ALA A 241 0.24 -23.08 -11.27
C ALA A 241 0.19 -22.09 -10.10
N ALA A 242 -0.33 -20.89 -10.32
CA ALA A 242 -0.45 -19.85 -9.30
C ALA A 242 -1.28 -20.30 -8.08
N PHE A 243 -2.34 -21.09 -8.28
CA PHE A 243 -3.15 -21.63 -7.18
C PHE A 243 -2.40 -22.72 -6.38
N LYS A 244 -1.61 -23.55 -7.04
CA LYS A 244 -0.76 -24.55 -6.38
C LYS A 244 0.33 -23.86 -5.56
N GLU A 245 0.98 -22.87 -6.15
CA GLU A 245 2.00 -22.04 -5.50
C GLU A 245 1.42 -21.28 -4.28
N PHE A 246 0.24 -20.72 -4.41
CA PHE A 246 -0.48 -20.08 -3.30
C PHE A 246 -0.67 -21.04 -2.12
N GLY A 247 -1.17 -22.24 -2.35
CA GLY A 247 -1.34 -23.24 -1.30
C GLY A 247 -0.04 -23.69 -0.66
N ALA A 248 1.06 -23.74 -1.43
CA ALA A 248 2.35 -24.23 -0.96
C ALA A 248 3.21 -23.16 -0.28
N GLN A 249 3.17 -21.90 -0.77
CA GLN A 249 4.14 -20.87 -0.42
C GLN A 249 3.54 -19.69 0.38
N ALA A 250 2.22 -19.45 0.31
CA ALA A 250 1.59 -18.27 0.92
C ALA A 250 0.54 -18.64 1.97
N PHE A 251 -0.44 -19.45 1.61
CA PHE A 251 -1.58 -19.73 2.49
C PHE A 251 -1.16 -20.43 3.78
N GLY A 252 -1.52 -19.84 4.92
CA GLY A 252 -1.28 -20.41 6.24
C GLY A 252 0.17 -20.38 6.71
N LYS A 253 1.11 -19.82 5.94
CA LYS A 253 2.53 -19.74 6.33
C LYS A 253 2.75 -18.98 7.63
N VAL A 254 1.89 -18.04 7.95
CA VAL A 254 1.88 -17.36 9.26
C VAL A 254 1.82 -18.35 10.43
N PHE A 255 1.09 -19.46 10.31
CA PHE A 255 0.93 -20.45 11.39
C PHE A 255 2.00 -21.54 11.36
N THR A 256 2.45 -21.96 10.17
CA THR A 256 3.37 -23.08 10.04
C THR A 256 4.83 -22.70 10.27
N GLU A 257 5.22 -21.49 9.87
CA GLU A 257 6.61 -21.03 9.90
C GLU A 257 6.78 -19.68 10.63
N GLY A 258 5.68 -18.87 10.72
CA GLY A 258 5.75 -17.48 11.13
C GLY A 258 6.16 -17.25 12.57
N PHE A 259 5.79 -18.12 13.49
CA PHE A 259 6.10 -17.95 14.93
C PHE A 259 7.51 -18.39 15.32
N ASN A 260 8.32 -18.88 14.39
CA ASN A 260 9.71 -19.23 14.65
C ASN A 260 10.63 -18.01 14.50
N PHE A 261 10.78 -17.22 15.55
CA PHE A 261 11.71 -16.08 15.62
C PHE A 261 13.11 -16.47 16.14
N SER A 262 13.36 -17.76 16.41
CA SER A 262 14.64 -18.21 17.00
C SER A 262 15.86 -17.79 16.19
N PRO A 263 15.88 -17.82 14.84
CA PRO A 263 17.04 -17.37 14.07
C PRO A 263 17.33 -15.87 14.31
N TYR A 264 16.31 -15.03 14.27
CA TYR A 264 16.44 -13.59 14.50
C TYR A 264 16.93 -13.27 15.92
N ILE A 265 16.34 -13.96 16.92
CA ILE A 265 16.70 -13.76 18.33
C ILE A 265 18.14 -14.21 18.61
N ALA A 266 18.60 -15.28 17.98
CA ALA A 266 19.95 -15.78 18.11
C ALA A 266 21.00 -14.80 17.58
N GLU A 267 20.67 -14.07 16.49
CA GLU A 267 21.57 -13.10 15.87
C GLU A 267 21.54 -11.74 16.58
N HIS A 268 20.36 -11.25 16.96
CA HIS A 268 20.18 -9.86 17.43
C HIS A 268 19.86 -9.76 18.93
N GLY A 269 19.55 -10.87 19.60
CA GLY A 269 19.17 -10.90 21.01
C GLY A 269 17.70 -10.60 21.28
N MET A 270 17.22 -11.05 22.45
CA MET A 270 15.81 -10.96 22.85
C MET A 270 15.34 -9.50 23.05
N SER A 271 16.18 -8.64 23.64
CA SER A 271 15.82 -7.23 23.89
C SER A 271 15.57 -6.48 22.58
N ASN A 272 16.45 -6.69 21.60
CA ASN A 272 16.33 -6.10 20.27
C ASN A 272 15.08 -6.60 19.55
N PHE A 273 14.83 -7.91 19.61
CA PHE A 273 13.60 -8.50 19.07
C PHE A 273 12.33 -7.88 19.65
N ILE A 274 12.22 -7.73 20.98
CA ILE A 274 11.04 -7.15 21.61
C ILE A 274 10.81 -5.71 21.14
N VAL A 275 11.85 -4.88 21.14
CA VAL A 275 11.73 -3.47 20.72
C VAL A 275 11.36 -3.37 19.24
N MET A 276 12.06 -4.09 18.37
CA MET A 276 11.76 -4.15 16.94
C MET A 276 10.33 -4.62 16.70
N PHE A 277 9.89 -5.70 17.35
CA PHE A 277 8.55 -6.25 17.19
C PHE A 277 7.47 -5.23 17.59
N LEU A 278 7.60 -4.62 18.76
CA LEU A 278 6.61 -3.63 19.26
C LEU A 278 6.57 -2.37 18.41
N THR A 279 7.71 -1.83 18.00
CA THR A 279 7.75 -0.60 17.20
C THR A 279 7.28 -0.85 15.77
N THR A 280 7.62 -1.99 15.19
CA THR A 280 7.15 -2.37 13.84
C THR A 280 5.65 -2.64 13.82
N MET A 281 5.13 -3.38 14.81
CA MET A 281 3.70 -3.60 14.99
C MET A 281 2.95 -2.27 15.17
N LEU A 282 3.47 -1.36 16.01
CA LEU A 282 2.88 -0.03 16.21
C LEU A 282 2.86 0.77 14.91
N ALA A 283 3.94 0.69 14.10
CA ALA A 283 3.98 1.36 12.80
C ALA A 283 2.95 0.79 11.83
N PHE A 284 2.80 -0.55 11.74
CA PHE A 284 1.73 -1.17 10.95
C PHE A 284 0.36 -0.65 11.38
N CYS A 285 0.06 -0.73 12.67
CA CYS A 285 -1.23 -0.32 13.23
C CYS A 285 -1.54 1.18 12.96
N MET A 286 -0.55 2.05 13.12
CA MET A 286 -0.73 3.48 12.86
C MET A 286 -1.00 3.75 11.37
N VAL A 287 -0.19 3.17 10.50
CA VAL A 287 -0.32 3.39 9.05
C VAL A 287 -1.64 2.83 8.54
N ASP A 288 -2.01 1.61 8.92
CA ASP A 288 -3.27 0.94 8.55
C ASP A 288 -4.48 1.78 8.97
N MET A 289 -4.47 2.23 10.23
CA MET A 289 -5.56 3.06 10.78
C MET A 289 -5.70 4.39 10.02
N PHE A 290 -4.58 5.10 9.74
CA PHE A 290 -4.67 6.41 9.08
C PHE A 290 -5.00 6.31 7.60
N ASP A 291 -4.50 5.28 6.92
CA ASP A 291 -4.80 5.04 5.52
C ASP A 291 -6.30 4.75 5.33
N THR A 292 -6.85 3.84 6.13
CA THR A 292 -8.29 3.52 6.11
C THR A 292 -9.15 4.71 6.51
N LEU A 293 -8.83 5.44 7.60
CA LEU A 293 -9.59 6.61 8.02
C LEU A 293 -9.58 7.71 6.96
N GLY A 294 -8.41 8.01 6.40
CA GLY A 294 -8.26 9.01 5.35
C GLY A 294 -9.11 8.68 4.12
N THR A 295 -9.09 7.42 3.72
CA THR A 295 -9.88 6.92 2.58
C THR A 295 -11.39 6.96 2.86
N LEU A 296 -11.82 6.50 4.05
CA LEU A 296 -13.23 6.53 4.44
C LEU A 296 -13.80 7.95 4.39
N TYR A 297 -13.10 8.92 5.02
CA TYR A 297 -13.53 10.32 4.99
C TYR A 297 -13.47 10.90 3.58
N GLY A 298 -12.39 10.69 2.85
CA GLY A 298 -12.20 11.23 1.51
C GLY A 298 -13.26 10.73 0.52
N ALA A 299 -13.52 9.42 0.48
CA ALA A 299 -14.50 8.83 -0.42
C ALA A 299 -15.94 9.22 -0.03
N CYS A 300 -16.28 9.20 1.26
CA CYS A 300 -17.62 9.59 1.72
C CYS A 300 -17.87 11.08 1.50
N ALA A 301 -16.89 11.95 1.69
CA ALA A 301 -17.00 13.38 1.40
C ALA A 301 -17.22 13.64 -0.11
N ALA A 302 -16.43 12.97 -0.97
CA ALA A 302 -16.57 13.08 -2.43
C ALA A 302 -17.96 12.62 -2.93
N GLY A 303 -18.58 11.67 -2.21
CA GLY A 303 -19.92 11.16 -2.51
C GLY A 303 -21.07 11.89 -1.85
N ASN A 304 -20.81 12.95 -1.06
CA ASN A 304 -21.81 13.60 -0.20
C ASN A 304 -22.51 12.60 0.73
N MET A 305 -21.78 11.59 1.23
CA MET A 305 -22.30 10.52 2.06
C MET A 305 -22.06 10.71 3.55
N LEU A 306 -21.35 11.78 3.94
CA LEU A 306 -21.15 12.12 5.34
C LEU A 306 -22.48 12.41 6.04
N THR A 307 -22.58 12.03 7.32
CA THR A 307 -23.72 12.36 8.18
C THR A 307 -23.82 13.88 8.38
N LYS A 308 -24.94 14.34 8.94
CA LYS A 308 -25.14 15.77 9.26
C LYS A 308 -24.05 16.32 10.19
N ASP A 309 -23.48 15.46 11.02
CA ASP A 309 -22.39 15.80 11.95
C ASP A 309 -21.00 15.69 11.32
N GLY A 310 -20.91 15.45 10.00
CA GLY A 310 -19.65 15.33 9.27
C GLY A 310 -18.93 13.99 9.44
N ASN A 311 -19.57 12.97 10.01
CA ASN A 311 -18.97 11.66 10.24
C ASN A 311 -19.25 10.69 9.09
N VAL A 312 -18.38 9.68 8.94
CA VAL A 312 -18.60 8.55 8.02
C VAL A 312 -19.73 7.65 8.55
N PRO A 313 -20.73 7.29 7.74
CA PRO A 313 -21.78 6.36 8.16
C PRO A 313 -21.19 4.99 8.51
N ASN A 314 -21.67 4.37 9.58
CA ASN A 314 -21.22 3.03 10.01
C ASN A 314 -19.69 2.88 10.14
N MET A 315 -19.00 3.93 10.53
CA MET A 315 -17.54 4.00 10.59
C MET A 315 -16.93 2.85 11.40
N ASP A 316 -17.49 2.54 12.57
CA ASP A 316 -16.99 1.45 13.43
C ASP A 316 -17.08 0.08 12.74
N LYS A 317 -18.12 -0.14 11.95
CA LYS A 317 -18.29 -1.37 11.16
C LYS A 317 -17.33 -1.42 9.98
N ALA A 318 -17.05 -0.28 9.33
CA ALA A 318 -16.08 -0.22 8.25
C ALA A 318 -14.66 -0.51 8.76
N MET A 319 -14.30 0.07 9.92
CA MET A 319 -13.01 -0.18 10.56
C MET A 319 -12.88 -1.62 11.10
N LEU A 320 -13.98 -2.22 11.57
CA LEU A 320 -13.97 -3.63 11.96
C LEU A 320 -13.79 -4.55 10.76
N ALA A 321 -14.42 -4.22 9.62
CA ALA A 321 -14.22 -4.95 8.38
C ALA A 321 -12.76 -4.92 7.93
N ASP A 322 -12.12 -3.77 8.02
CA ASP A 322 -10.72 -3.53 7.70
C ASP A 322 -9.79 -4.37 8.60
N ALA A 323 -9.98 -4.32 9.91
CA ALA A 323 -9.19 -5.09 10.87
C ALA A 323 -9.31 -6.62 10.66
N ILE A 324 -10.52 -7.13 10.38
CA ILE A 324 -10.74 -8.54 10.07
C ILE A 324 -10.10 -8.89 8.72
N ALA A 325 -10.20 -8.00 7.73
CA ALA A 325 -9.57 -8.20 6.42
C ALA A 325 -8.05 -8.26 6.53
N THR A 326 -7.42 -7.45 7.38
CA THR A 326 -5.98 -7.51 7.68
C THR A 326 -5.57 -8.86 8.27
N CYS A 327 -6.33 -9.41 9.24
CA CYS A 327 -6.10 -10.76 9.73
C CYS A 327 -6.20 -11.81 8.61
N CYS A 328 -7.22 -11.69 7.74
CA CYS A 328 -7.38 -12.59 6.59
C CYS A 328 -6.23 -12.44 5.59
N GLY A 329 -5.73 -11.22 5.37
CA GLY A 329 -4.57 -10.94 4.53
C GLY A 329 -3.32 -11.69 5.00
N ALA A 330 -3.01 -11.61 6.29
CA ALA A 330 -1.90 -12.35 6.91
C ALA A 330 -2.04 -13.87 6.74
N VAL A 331 -3.24 -14.42 6.89
CA VAL A 331 -3.52 -15.84 6.67
C VAL A 331 -3.37 -16.23 5.20
N CYS A 332 -3.81 -15.39 4.29
CA CYS A 332 -3.64 -15.59 2.85
C CYS A 332 -2.19 -15.43 2.39
N GLY A 333 -1.32 -14.79 3.19
CA GLY A 333 0.08 -14.59 2.85
C GLY A 333 0.35 -13.25 2.16
N THR A 334 -0.45 -12.23 2.41
CA THR A 334 -0.19 -10.85 1.98
C THR A 334 -0.11 -9.91 3.19
N SER A 335 0.25 -8.65 2.96
CA SER A 335 0.30 -7.62 4.00
C SER A 335 -1.11 -7.21 4.46
N THR A 336 -1.19 -6.12 5.24
CA THR A 336 -2.45 -5.55 5.72
C THR A 336 -3.41 -5.26 4.57
N VAL A 337 -4.69 -5.46 4.79
CA VAL A 337 -5.75 -5.21 3.81
C VAL A 337 -6.50 -3.95 4.21
N THR A 338 -6.29 -2.88 3.47
CA THR A 338 -6.81 -1.55 3.78
C THR A 338 -7.85 -1.08 2.75
N THR A 339 -8.59 -0.04 3.10
CA THR A 339 -9.57 0.59 2.19
C THR A 339 -8.85 1.49 1.19
N PHE A 340 -9.10 1.30 -0.10
CA PHE A 340 -8.43 2.01 -1.20
C PHE A 340 -9.11 3.32 -1.56
N VAL A 341 -8.32 4.40 -1.70
CA VAL A 341 -8.77 5.74 -2.10
C VAL A 341 -9.36 5.76 -3.51
N GLU A 342 -8.94 4.85 -4.37
CA GLU A 342 -9.48 4.64 -5.72
C GLU A 342 -10.98 4.29 -5.71
N SER A 343 -11.50 3.83 -4.58
CA SER A 343 -12.95 3.64 -4.38
C SER A 343 -13.74 4.91 -4.62
N SER A 344 -13.13 6.09 -4.43
CA SER A 344 -13.74 7.38 -4.74
C SER A 344 -14.13 7.52 -6.21
N ALA A 345 -13.48 6.80 -7.12
CA ALA A 345 -13.86 6.78 -8.54
C ALA A 345 -15.24 6.12 -8.75
N GLY A 346 -15.52 5.01 -8.06
CA GLY A 346 -16.86 4.38 -8.09
C GLY A 346 -17.91 5.22 -7.36
N VAL A 347 -17.53 5.87 -6.26
CA VAL A 347 -18.40 6.82 -5.55
C VAL A 347 -18.78 7.99 -6.46
N ALA A 348 -17.84 8.53 -7.24
CA ALA A 348 -18.09 9.58 -8.22
C ALA A 348 -19.02 9.15 -9.37
N GLU A 349 -19.05 7.85 -9.73
CA GLU A 349 -19.99 7.27 -10.68
C GLU A 349 -21.43 7.11 -10.12
N GLY A 350 -21.61 7.39 -8.85
CA GLY A 350 -22.91 7.29 -8.18
C GLY A 350 -23.09 6.04 -7.31
N GLY A 351 -22.03 5.29 -7.02
CA GLY A 351 -22.03 4.24 -6.01
C GLY A 351 -22.36 4.81 -4.62
N ARG A 352 -23.29 4.18 -3.93
CA ARG A 352 -23.78 4.67 -2.62
C ARG A 352 -23.94 3.56 -1.59
N THR A 353 -23.83 2.32 -2.02
CA THR A 353 -24.11 1.16 -1.15
C THR A 353 -23.09 0.05 -1.32
N GLY A 354 -23.06 -0.89 -0.40
CA GLY A 354 -22.21 -2.08 -0.45
C GLY A 354 -22.46 -2.98 -1.67
N LEU A 355 -23.52 -2.73 -2.47
CA LEU A 355 -23.72 -3.46 -3.72
C LEU A 355 -22.61 -3.16 -4.73
N ALA A 356 -22.09 -1.93 -4.77
CA ALA A 356 -20.92 -1.59 -5.57
C ALA A 356 -19.68 -2.39 -5.13
N SER A 357 -19.48 -2.53 -3.81
CA SER A 357 -18.40 -3.37 -3.26
C SER A 357 -18.56 -4.84 -3.68
N MET A 358 -19.77 -5.38 -3.69
CA MET A 358 -20.02 -6.76 -4.17
C MET A 358 -19.65 -6.92 -5.64
N ALA A 359 -19.95 -5.93 -6.49
CA ALA A 359 -19.55 -5.95 -7.89
C ALA A 359 -18.03 -5.90 -8.06
N THR A 360 -17.34 -5.07 -7.27
CA THR A 360 -15.87 -5.00 -7.25
C THR A 360 -15.26 -6.33 -6.80
N ALA A 361 -15.77 -6.93 -5.71
CA ALA A 361 -15.32 -8.22 -5.21
C ALA A 361 -15.49 -9.35 -6.23
N ALA A 362 -16.61 -9.37 -6.95
CA ALA A 362 -16.85 -10.34 -8.01
C ALA A 362 -15.82 -10.22 -9.15
N LEU A 363 -15.41 -9.00 -9.49
CA LEU A 363 -14.37 -8.76 -10.49
C LEU A 363 -12.98 -9.17 -10.00
N PHE A 364 -12.64 -8.93 -8.72
CA PHE A 364 -11.41 -9.47 -8.13
C PHE A 364 -11.40 -11.00 -8.13
N PHE A 365 -12.54 -11.63 -7.84
CA PHE A 365 -12.66 -13.09 -7.94
C PHE A 365 -12.41 -13.60 -9.37
N ILE A 366 -12.94 -12.94 -10.38
CA ILE A 366 -12.68 -13.28 -11.79
C ILE A 366 -11.22 -13.04 -12.14
N ALA A 367 -10.62 -11.94 -11.64
CA ALA A 367 -9.24 -11.59 -11.91
C ALA A 367 -8.22 -12.63 -11.41
N MET A 368 -8.56 -13.44 -10.39
CA MET A 368 -7.69 -14.56 -9.95
C MET A 368 -7.32 -15.50 -11.08
N PHE A 369 -8.23 -15.75 -12.01
CA PHE A 369 -7.99 -16.62 -13.15
C PHE A 369 -7.15 -15.98 -14.26
N LEU A 370 -6.82 -14.70 -14.14
CA LEU A 370 -5.91 -13.99 -15.04
C LEU A 370 -4.45 -14.03 -14.59
N ALA A 371 -4.11 -14.77 -13.53
CA ALA A 371 -2.75 -14.88 -13.01
C ALA A 371 -1.70 -15.22 -14.08
N PRO A 372 -1.92 -16.16 -15.02
CA PRO A 372 -0.95 -16.47 -16.07
C PRO A 372 -0.68 -15.28 -17.01
N VAL A 373 -1.68 -14.43 -17.24
CA VAL A 373 -1.54 -13.22 -18.06
C VAL A 373 -0.86 -12.11 -17.27
N ALA A 374 -1.18 -12.01 -15.99
CA ALA A 374 -0.61 -11.00 -15.10
C ALA A 374 0.91 -11.18 -14.90
N GLN A 375 1.42 -12.41 -14.94
CA GLN A 375 2.86 -12.71 -14.88
C GLN A 375 3.66 -12.12 -16.06
N LEU A 376 2.98 -11.84 -17.17
CA LEU A 376 3.61 -11.19 -18.32
C LEU A 376 3.77 -9.68 -18.15
N ILE A 377 3.25 -9.07 -17.08
CA ILE A 377 3.39 -7.62 -16.85
C ILE A 377 4.79 -7.34 -16.27
N PRO A 378 5.66 -6.62 -17.02
CA PRO A 378 7.03 -6.41 -16.59
C PRO A 378 7.11 -5.44 -15.41
N THR A 379 8.15 -5.57 -14.58
CA THR A 379 8.40 -4.71 -13.41
C THR A 379 8.39 -3.22 -13.78
N TYR A 380 8.90 -2.85 -14.95
CA TYR A 380 8.91 -1.47 -15.46
C TYR A 380 7.50 -0.88 -15.62
N ALA A 381 6.54 -1.69 -16.06
CA ALA A 381 5.14 -1.24 -16.16
C ALA A 381 4.52 -1.07 -14.77
N CYS A 382 4.80 -1.98 -13.83
CA CYS A 382 4.38 -1.87 -12.42
C CYS A 382 5.01 -0.65 -11.74
N ALA A 383 6.27 -0.33 -12.06
CA ALA A 383 6.98 0.84 -11.53
C ALA A 383 6.27 2.15 -11.88
N ALA A 384 5.71 2.26 -13.10
CA ALA A 384 4.93 3.43 -13.49
C ALA A 384 3.69 3.63 -12.63
N ALA A 385 3.01 2.54 -12.24
CA ALA A 385 1.88 2.59 -11.32
C ALA A 385 2.31 3.05 -9.93
N LEU A 386 3.41 2.50 -9.39
CA LEU A 386 3.97 2.90 -8.09
C LEU A 386 4.30 4.40 -8.05
N ILE A 387 5.00 4.91 -9.07
CA ILE A 387 5.36 6.33 -9.16
C ILE A 387 4.09 7.18 -9.14
N TYR A 388 3.08 6.84 -9.95
CA TYR A 388 1.87 7.64 -10.05
C TYR A 388 1.01 7.59 -8.78
N VAL A 389 0.89 6.43 -8.12
CA VAL A 389 0.21 6.31 -6.82
C VAL A 389 0.91 7.18 -5.78
N GLY A 390 2.24 7.18 -5.76
CA GLY A 390 3.01 8.09 -4.92
C GLY A 390 2.67 9.56 -5.17
N VAL A 391 2.51 9.97 -6.44
CA VAL A 391 2.07 11.34 -6.78
C VAL A 391 0.67 11.66 -6.21
N LEU A 392 -0.27 10.71 -6.27
CA LEU A 392 -1.61 10.92 -5.71
C LEU A 392 -1.56 11.10 -4.18
N MET A 393 -0.78 10.29 -3.48
CA MET A 393 -0.64 10.37 -2.02
C MET A 393 0.08 11.65 -1.57
N MET A 394 1.03 12.15 -2.36
CA MET A 394 1.72 13.42 -2.11
C MET A 394 0.78 14.65 -2.08
N ALA A 395 -0.43 14.56 -2.62
CA ALA A 395 -1.41 15.63 -2.54
C ALA A 395 -1.74 16.04 -1.09
N ASN A 396 -1.60 15.12 -0.13
CA ASN A 396 -1.82 15.36 1.30
C ASN A 396 -0.82 16.35 1.93
N VAL A 397 0.34 16.60 1.31
CA VAL A 397 1.30 17.63 1.75
C VAL A 397 0.64 19.02 1.88
N ARG A 398 -0.37 19.30 1.05
CA ARG A 398 -1.09 20.60 1.08
C ARG A 398 -1.86 20.85 2.38
N SER A 399 -2.16 19.79 3.13
CA SER A 399 -2.89 19.88 4.40
C SER A 399 -1.97 20.08 5.61
N ILE A 400 -0.66 20.13 5.41
CA ILE A 400 0.33 20.50 6.43
C ILE A 400 0.40 22.02 6.47
N ASP A 401 0.30 22.59 7.67
CA ASP A 401 0.53 24.02 7.88
C ASP A 401 2.04 24.31 7.83
N TRP A 402 2.50 24.80 6.68
CA TRP A 402 3.91 25.13 6.45
C TRP A 402 4.34 26.49 7.03
N ASP A 403 3.38 27.32 7.43
CA ASP A 403 3.65 28.63 8.02
C ASP A 403 3.93 28.52 9.53
N ASP A 404 3.40 27.48 10.19
CA ASP A 404 3.71 27.16 11.59
C ASP A 404 4.89 26.16 11.69
N PRO A 405 6.07 26.56 12.18
CA PRO A 405 7.20 25.65 12.39
C PRO A 405 6.88 24.44 13.27
N ALA A 406 5.89 24.55 14.16
CA ALA A 406 5.46 23.46 15.02
C ALA A 406 4.68 22.38 14.26
N ALA A 407 4.21 22.65 13.05
CA ALA A 407 3.61 21.71 12.13
C ALA A 407 4.54 21.37 10.97
N ALA A 408 5.21 22.38 10.40
CA ALA A 408 6.07 22.24 9.23
C ALA A 408 7.27 21.32 9.48
N VAL A 409 7.98 21.47 10.60
CA VAL A 409 9.16 20.64 10.89
C VAL A 409 8.78 19.17 11.13
N PRO A 410 7.80 18.83 11.99
CA PRO A 410 7.35 17.46 12.12
C PRO A 410 6.82 16.86 10.81
N GLY A 411 6.08 17.64 10.03
CA GLY A 411 5.61 17.25 8.72
C GLY A 411 6.74 16.92 7.76
N PHE A 412 7.72 17.81 7.64
CA PHE A 412 8.91 17.59 6.81
C PHE A 412 9.69 16.36 7.23
N MET A 413 9.98 16.22 8.53
CA MET A 413 10.73 15.07 9.07
C MET A 413 10.01 13.76 8.76
N THR A 414 8.69 13.71 8.92
CA THR A 414 7.90 12.52 8.57
C THR A 414 8.01 12.18 7.09
N VAL A 415 7.80 13.16 6.21
CA VAL A 415 7.79 12.95 4.75
C VAL A 415 9.18 12.58 4.21
N ALA A 416 10.22 13.29 4.64
CA ALA A 416 11.56 13.14 4.09
C ALA A 416 12.26 11.86 4.58
N PHE A 417 12.11 11.52 5.85
CA PHE A 417 12.85 10.37 6.41
C PHE A 417 12.35 9.02 5.90
N MET A 418 11.07 8.87 5.51
CA MET A 418 10.56 7.60 4.98
C MET A 418 11.35 7.10 3.77
N PRO A 419 11.48 7.86 2.67
CA PRO A 419 12.26 7.41 1.51
C PRO A 419 13.77 7.44 1.76
N LEU A 420 14.30 8.42 2.49
CA LEU A 420 15.74 8.56 2.69
C LEU A 420 16.33 7.48 3.60
N THR A 421 15.54 6.93 4.52
CA THR A 421 15.98 5.84 5.40
C THR A 421 15.42 4.48 4.98
N TYR A 422 14.63 4.45 3.90
CA TYR A 422 13.93 3.26 3.43
C TYR A 422 13.03 2.62 4.50
N ASN A 423 12.46 3.47 5.40
CA ASN A 423 11.74 3.00 6.58
C ASN A 423 10.62 3.97 7.00
N ILE A 424 9.38 3.49 6.94
CA ILE A 424 8.19 4.26 7.34
C ILE A 424 8.22 4.57 8.84
N SER A 425 8.64 3.60 9.68
CA SER A 425 8.70 3.80 11.14
C SER A 425 9.63 4.93 11.54
N TYR A 426 10.77 5.09 10.84
CA TYR A 426 11.71 6.16 11.13
C TYR A 426 11.13 7.54 10.78
N GLY A 427 10.40 7.65 9.66
CA GLY A 427 9.69 8.88 9.34
C GLY A 427 8.68 9.30 10.42
N ILE A 428 7.88 8.34 10.89
CA ILE A 428 6.92 8.58 11.98
C ILE A 428 7.66 8.97 13.26
N ALA A 429 8.73 8.25 13.60
CA ALA A 429 9.53 8.51 14.80
C ALA A 429 10.12 9.91 14.79
N PHE A 430 10.80 10.32 13.71
CA PHE A 430 11.38 11.67 13.59
C PHE A 430 10.31 12.76 13.59
N GLY A 431 9.14 12.50 12.99
CA GLY A 431 8.00 13.41 13.06
C GLY A 431 7.51 13.64 14.49
N LEU A 432 7.31 12.57 15.26
CA LEU A 432 6.86 12.65 16.65
C LEU A 432 7.91 13.27 17.58
N ILE A 433 9.17 12.86 17.45
CA ILE A 433 10.27 13.40 18.24
C ILE A 433 10.41 14.90 18.00
N SER A 434 10.43 15.34 16.73
CA SER A 434 10.55 16.77 16.39
C SER A 434 9.35 17.58 16.91
N TYR A 435 8.12 17.04 16.83
CA TYR A 435 6.95 17.68 17.40
C TYR A 435 7.08 17.90 18.91
N VAL A 436 7.46 16.86 19.65
CA VAL A 436 7.65 16.94 21.10
C VAL A 436 8.75 17.96 21.45
N PHE A 437 9.89 17.92 20.76
CA PHE A 437 10.98 18.89 20.97
C PHE A 437 10.51 20.33 20.78
N ILE A 438 9.84 20.63 19.65
CA ILE A 438 9.38 21.99 19.36
C ILE A 438 8.38 22.45 20.43
N LYS A 439 7.44 21.59 20.85
CA LYS A 439 6.48 21.95 21.91
C LYS A 439 7.16 22.22 23.26
N ILE A 440 8.22 21.48 23.60
CA ILE A 440 9.03 21.74 24.80
C ILE A 440 9.68 23.12 24.72
N PHE A 441 10.43 23.40 23.64
CA PHE A 441 11.18 24.64 23.48
C PHE A 441 10.30 25.88 23.31
N THR A 442 9.06 25.70 22.84
CA THR A 442 8.06 26.79 22.75
C THR A 442 7.24 26.97 24.04
N GLY A 443 7.54 26.22 25.10
CA GLY A 443 6.83 26.31 26.39
C GLY A 443 5.43 25.70 26.38
N LYS A 444 5.06 24.95 25.33
CA LYS A 444 3.72 24.35 25.14
C LYS A 444 3.65 22.87 25.54
N ILE A 445 4.43 22.48 26.53
CA ILE A 445 4.48 21.08 27.04
C ILE A 445 3.09 20.55 27.43
N LYS A 446 2.22 21.39 27.98
CA LYS A 446 0.87 21.01 28.41
C LYS A 446 -0.06 20.63 27.25
N GLU A 447 0.28 21.00 26.04
CA GLU A 447 -0.48 20.64 24.82
C GLU A 447 -0.14 19.21 24.33
N ILE A 448 0.93 18.59 24.85
CA ILE A 448 1.34 17.24 24.46
C ILE A 448 0.48 16.22 25.21
N ASN A 449 -0.28 15.40 24.47
CA ASN A 449 -1.07 14.31 25.02
C ASN A 449 -0.14 13.24 25.65
N ALA A 450 -0.59 12.63 26.76
CA ALA A 450 0.13 11.53 27.39
C ALA A 450 0.42 10.35 26.44
N GLY A 451 -0.53 10.03 25.54
CA GLY A 451 -0.32 9.03 24.49
C GLY A 451 0.81 9.41 23.54
N THR A 452 0.92 10.69 23.16
CA THR A 452 2.04 11.20 22.33
C THR A 452 3.39 10.97 23.00
N TRP A 453 3.49 11.22 24.31
CA TRP A 453 4.70 10.95 25.09
C TRP A 453 5.09 9.48 25.04
N VAL A 454 4.13 8.58 25.33
CA VAL A 454 4.39 7.12 25.35
C VAL A 454 4.89 6.66 23.98
N ILE A 455 4.20 7.03 22.91
CA ILE A 455 4.57 6.63 21.55
C ILE A 455 5.93 7.21 21.15
N THR A 456 6.19 8.48 21.46
CA THR A 456 7.47 9.12 21.15
C THR A 456 8.63 8.47 21.88
N ILE A 457 8.46 8.10 23.16
CA ILE A 457 9.49 7.40 23.95
C ILE A 457 9.75 6.01 23.35
N LEU A 458 8.72 5.26 22.97
CA LEU A 458 8.86 3.95 22.34
C LEU A 458 9.67 4.04 21.04
N PHE A 459 9.35 5.01 20.17
CA PHE A 459 10.11 5.23 18.94
C PHE A 459 11.53 5.75 19.19
N ALA A 460 11.74 6.59 20.22
CA ALA A 460 13.08 7.02 20.59
C ALA A 460 13.93 5.84 21.07
N LEU A 461 13.37 4.95 21.90
CA LEU A 461 14.05 3.74 22.35
C LEU A 461 14.43 2.81 21.18
N MET A 462 13.60 2.76 20.12
CA MET A 462 13.92 2.00 18.92
C MET A 462 15.30 2.38 18.34
N PHE A 463 15.65 3.65 18.27
CA PHE A 463 16.95 4.08 17.73
C PHE A 463 18.16 3.64 18.55
N PHE A 464 17.97 3.36 19.83
CA PHE A 464 19.05 2.95 20.74
C PHE A 464 19.10 1.44 20.97
N LEU A 465 17.99 0.75 20.76
CA LEU A 465 17.83 -0.66 21.13
C LEU A 465 17.62 -1.59 19.93
N SER A 466 17.18 -1.08 18.77
CA SER A 466 17.03 -1.87 17.55
C SER A 466 18.17 -1.55 16.57
N ARG A 467 18.91 -2.54 16.19
CA ARG A 467 19.85 -2.53 15.06
C ARG A 467 19.48 -3.61 14.11
#